data_87c574717e911b9be4acddbf0b369920
#
_entry.id   87c574717e911b9be4acddbf0b369920
#
_cell.length_a   1.000
_cell.length_b   1.000
_cell.length_c   1.000
_cell.angle_alpha   90.00
_cell.angle_beta   90.00
_cell.angle_gamma   90.00
#
_symmetry.space_group_name_H-M   'P 1'
#
loop_
_entity.id
_entity.type
_entity.pdbx_description
1 polymer ?
#
loop_
_entity_poly.entity_id
_entity_poly.type
_entity_poly.pdbx_seq_one_letter_code
_entity_poly.pdbx_strand_id
1 'polypeptide(L)'
;RELFDGETLVVRIPTWPRKQGGAKNLILNYLVFVLAGMFCLPWALRGLKFDAILVYAPSPITQTIPAILLKWIKRAPLALWVQDLWPESLQATGFVRNQKALSAVGYMVYWIYKGCDLLLAQSKAFIAPLNDYANRSKIRYQPNSFPDQSTDALVDAPAPLLATLESKFCVVFAGNLGQVQALDCVVDAAELLKDHRDISIVLVGSGSKSEWLAQQKLERGLGNLELPGRFSMQTMPSIFNRAGALLVSLEDDPIFELTIPSKIQAYLAAGKPVLASLNGEGAQVVLEAKAGLASPAGDSAALAANILKIKAMAIEERAEMGRQGKSYFLEYFETESQARHLAETLSAMGKGTQ
;
A
#
# COMPACT_ATOMS: atom_id res chain seq x y z
N ARG A 1 22.42 -13.34 -15.94
CA ARG A 1 21.91 -14.40 -15.07
C ARG A 1 22.77 -14.47 -13.82
N GLU A 2 22.19 -14.43 -12.67
CA GLU A 2 22.83 -14.63 -11.37
C GLU A 2 21.91 -15.46 -10.47
N LEU A 3 22.46 -16.19 -9.52
CA LEU A 3 21.69 -16.89 -8.50
C LEU A 3 21.60 -15.98 -7.27
N PHE A 4 20.39 -15.78 -6.79
CA PHE A 4 20.10 -15.13 -5.52
C PHE A 4 19.74 -16.22 -4.50
N ASP A 5 20.32 -16.17 -3.31
CA ASP A 5 20.18 -17.19 -2.24
C ASP A 5 20.50 -18.63 -2.66
N GLY A 6 21.31 -18.81 -3.71
CA GLY A 6 21.71 -20.13 -4.21
C GLY A 6 20.61 -20.92 -4.98
N GLU A 7 19.36 -20.48 -4.94
CA GLU A 7 18.20 -21.18 -5.54
C GLU A 7 17.46 -20.37 -6.59
N THR A 8 17.32 -19.08 -6.37
CA THR A 8 16.53 -18.20 -7.25
C THR A 8 17.35 -17.65 -8.41
N LEU A 9 16.98 -18.03 -9.64
CA LEU A 9 17.62 -17.46 -10.84
C LEU A 9 17.08 -16.06 -11.13
N VAL A 10 17.94 -15.05 -11.03
CA VAL A 10 17.64 -13.67 -11.41
C VAL A 10 18.14 -13.36 -12.81
N VAL A 11 17.26 -12.87 -13.67
CA VAL A 11 17.57 -12.41 -15.02
C VAL A 11 17.23 -10.92 -15.14
N ARG A 12 18.24 -10.07 -15.29
CA ARG A 12 18.06 -8.65 -15.56
C ARG A 12 18.07 -8.39 -17.05
N ILE A 13 17.13 -7.55 -17.47
CA ILE A 13 17.06 -7.08 -18.88
C ILE A 13 17.39 -5.60 -18.94
N PRO A 14 17.98 -5.11 -20.04
CA PRO A 14 18.30 -3.70 -20.21
C PRO A 14 17.02 -2.85 -20.26
N THR A 15 17.10 -1.67 -19.65
CA THR A 15 16.03 -0.67 -19.68
C THR A 15 16.60 0.71 -20.00
N TRP A 16 15.75 1.62 -20.47
CA TRP A 16 16.14 3.01 -20.65
C TRP A 16 16.20 3.73 -19.28
N PRO A 17 17.30 4.41 -18.93
CA PRO A 17 17.38 5.12 -17.66
C PRO A 17 16.39 6.30 -17.62
N ARG A 18 15.69 6.45 -16.51
CA ARG A 18 14.71 7.56 -16.32
C ARG A 18 15.37 8.93 -16.16
N LYS A 19 16.69 9.01 -15.95
CA LYS A 19 17.48 10.24 -15.74
C LYS A 19 16.79 11.16 -14.71
N GLN A 20 16.67 12.46 -15.04
CA GLN A 20 16.00 13.46 -14.19
C GLN A 20 14.46 13.45 -14.32
N GLY A 21 13.86 12.41 -14.91
CA GLY A 21 12.41 12.31 -15.10
C GLY A 21 11.95 12.84 -16.47
N GLY A 22 10.66 13.22 -16.52
CA GLY A 22 10.00 13.71 -17.74
C GLY A 22 9.29 12.62 -18.54
N ALA A 23 8.13 12.96 -19.11
CA ALA A 23 7.24 12.03 -19.81
C ALA A 23 7.94 11.25 -20.94
N LYS A 24 8.84 11.91 -21.70
CA LYS A 24 9.59 11.27 -22.78
C LYS A 24 10.49 10.13 -22.28
N ASN A 25 11.27 10.37 -21.21
CA ASN A 25 12.16 9.36 -20.65
C ASN A 25 11.37 8.21 -20.01
N LEU A 26 10.21 8.49 -19.43
CA LEU A 26 9.32 7.49 -18.87
C LEU A 26 8.73 6.58 -19.96
N ILE A 27 8.22 7.16 -21.04
CA ILE A 27 7.69 6.40 -22.20
C ILE A 27 8.79 5.55 -22.83
N LEU A 28 10.00 6.10 -23.05
CA LEU A 28 11.13 5.35 -23.56
C LEU A 28 11.54 4.19 -22.65
N ASN A 29 11.54 4.42 -21.31
CA ASN A 29 11.80 3.36 -20.34
C ASN A 29 10.80 2.21 -20.49
N TYR A 30 9.51 2.52 -20.65
CA TYR A 30 8.45 1.51 -20.83
C TYR A 30 8.60 0.74 -22.15
N LEU A 31 8.82 1.46 -23.25
CA LEU A 31 8.99 0.84 -24.58
C LEU A 31 10.24 -0.05 -24.64
N VAL A 32 11.38 0.44 -24.12
CA VAL A 32 12.62 -0.34 -24.10
C VAL A 32 12.47 -1.57 -23.22
N PHE A 33 11.79 -1.46 -22.07
CA PHE A 33 11.52 -2.62 -21.22
C PHE A 33 10.71 -3.69 -21.97
N VAL A 34 9.63 -3.30 -22.66
CA VAL A 34 8.80 -4.23 -23.42
C VAL A 34 9.61 -4.90 -24.53
N LEU A 35 10.32 -4.11 -25.35
CA LEU A 35 11.11 -4.64 -26.46
C LEU A 35 12.24 -5.55 -25.97
N ALA A 36 13.03 -5.09 -24.99
CA ALA A 36 14.10 -5.89 -24.40
C ALA A 36 13.54 -7.17 -23.78
N GLY A 37 12.40 -7.11 -23.09
CA GLY A 37 11.72 -8.27 -22.52
C GLY A 37 11.31 -9.28 -23.59
N MET A 38 10.73 -8.82 -24.69
CA MET A 38 10.30 -9.69 -25.79
C MET A 38 11.47 -10.43 -26.46
N PHE A 39 12.63 -9.81 -26.58
CA PHE A 39 13.80 -10.43 -27.23
C PHE A 39 14.70 -11.17 -26.25
N CYS A 40 15.02 -10.56 -25.09
CA CYS A 40 15.99 -11.13 -24.14
C CYS A 40 15.43 -12.29 -23.34
N LEU A 41 14.17 -12.21 -22.86
CA LEU A 41 13.61 -13.22 -21.97
C LEU A 41 13.46 -14.61 -22.62
N PRO A 42 12.94 -14.77 -23.85
CA PRO A 42 12.89 -16.07 -24.49
C PRO A 42 14.26 -16.73 -24.62
N TRP A 43 15.28 -15.95 -24.96
CA TRP A 43 16.66 -16.44 -25.06
C TRP A 43 17.28 -16.72 -23.69
N ALA A 44 17.09 -15.82 -22.74
CA ALA A 44 17.63 -15.97 -21.39
C ALA A 44 17.00 -17.14 -20.61
N LEU A 45 15.75 -17.48 -20.89
CA LEU A 45 15.02 -18.55 -20.22
C LEU A 45 14.92 -19.84 -21.06
N ARG A 46 15.68 -19.93 -22.16
CA ARG A 46 15.71 -21.16 -22.99
C ARG A 46 16.13 -22.38 -22.16
N GLY A 47 15.52 -23.52 -22.44
CA GLY A 47 15.78 -24.79 -21.73
C GLY A 47 15.11 -24.90 -20.35
N LEU A 48 14.57 -23.80 -19.80
CA LEU A 48 13.82 -23.85 -18.55
C LEU A 48 12.34 -24.12 -18.80
N LYS A 49 11.73 -24.92 -17.92
CA LYS A 49 10.28 -25.17 -17.87
C LYS A 49 9.68 -24.41 -16.71
N PHE A 50 8.44 -24.00 -16.84
CA PHE A 50 7.71 -23.26 -15.81
C PHE A 50 6.29 -23.83 -15.70
N ASP A 51 5.81 -24.02 -14.48
CA ASP A 51 4.46 -24.48 -14.21
C ASP A 51 3.45 -23.33 -14.25
N ALA A 52 3.89 -22.10 -13.91
CA ALA A 52 3.12 -20.86 -14.05
C ALA A 52 4.04 -19.66 -14.22
N ILE A 53 3.49 -18.57 -14.72
CA ILE A 53 4.15 -17.26 -14.83
C ILE A 53 3.34 -16.27 -14.00
N LEU A 54 4.00 -15.55 -13.09
CA LEU A 54 3.41 -14.45 -12.34
C LEU A 54 4.04 -13.13 -12.75
N VAL A 55 3.21 -12.13 -13.06
CA VAL A 55 3.65 -10.75 -13.24
C VAL A 55 3.13 -9.90 -12.09
N TYR A 56 4.04 -9.32 -11.32
CA TYR A 56 3.71 -8.27 -10.36
C TYR A 56 3.83 -6.91 -11.05
N ALA A 57 2.71 -6.21 -11.23
CA ALA A 57 2.61 -5.03 -12.10
C ALA A 57 2.29 -3.74 -11.33
N PRO A 58 3.27 -3.11 -10.65
CA PRO A 58 3.02 -1.84 -9.95
C PRO A 58 2.72 -0.68 -10.91
N SER A 59 3.45 -0.54 -11.99
CA SER A 59 3.24 0.40 -13.11
C SER A 59 4.53 0.45 -13.95
N PRO A 60 4.47 0.41 -15.26
CA PRO A 60 3.29 0.38 -16.13
C PRO A 60 2.77 -1.04 -16.36
N ILE A 61 1.50 -1.19 -16.67
CA ILE A 61 0.89 -2.49 -16.96
C ILE A 61 1.49 -3.16 -18.22
N THR A 62 2.10 -2.39 -19.10
CA THR A 62 2.77 -2.87 -20.33
C THR A 62 3.92 -3.85 -20.07
N GLN A 63 4.46 -3.89 -18.83
CA GLN A 63 5.45 -4.90 -18.44
C GLN A 63 4.91 -6.35 -18.54
N THR A 64 3.59 -6.53 -18.63
CA THR A 64 2.95 -7.83 -18.85
C THR A 64 3.11 -8.35 -20.28
N ILE A 65 3.34 -7.49 -21.26
CA ILE A 65 3.41 -7.87 -22.69
C ILE A 65 4.48 -8.94 -22.97
N PRO A 66 5.73 -8.82 -22.48
CA PRO A 66 6.73 -9.87 -22.63
C PRO A 66 6.33 -11.21 -21.96
N ALA A 67 5.59 -11.15 -20.87
CA ALA A 67 5.12 -12.35 -20.17
C ALA A 67 4.01 -13.07 -20.98
N ILE A 68 3.17 -12.34 -21.71
CA ILE A 68 2.20 -12.93 -22.64
C ILE A 68 2.92 -13.70 -23.75
N LEU A 69 4.01 -13.17 -24.30
CA LEU A 69 4.85 -13.90 -25.26
C LEU A 69 5.46 -15.17 -24.62
N LEU A 70 6.00 -15.05 -23.40
CA LEU A 70 6.56 -16.19 -22.67
C LEU A 70 5.53 -17.27 -22.37
N LYS A 71 4.30 -16.92 -22.02
CA LYS A 71 3.18 -17.84 -21.85
C LYS A 71 3.04 -18.78 -23.06
N TRP A 72 3.05 -18.24 -24.26
CA TRP A 72 2.94 -19.03 -25.50
C TRP A 72 4.18 -19.90 -25.75
N ILE A 73 5.38 -19.34 -25.59
CA ILE A 73 6.65 -20.05 -25.83
C ILE A 73 6.84 -21.18 -24.80
N LYS A 74 6.49 -20.93 -23.54
CA LYS A 74 6.70 -21.88 -22.43
C LYS A 74 5.51 -22.80 -22.17
N ARG A 75 4.36 -22.51 -22.78
CA ARG A 75 3.09 -23.23 -22.54
C ARG A 75 2.73 -23.27 -21.05
N ALA A 76 2.97 -22.15 -20.35
CA ALA A 76 2.69 -22.00 -18.92
C ALA A 76 1.60 -20.95 -18.71
N PRO A 77 0.63 -21.16 -17.83
CA PRO A 77 -0.42 -20.20 -17.54
C PRO A 77 0.15 -18.91 -16.93
N LEU A 78 -0.50 -17.78 -17.21
CA LEU A 78 -0.07 -16.45 -16.80
C LEU A 78 -1.05 -15.82 -15.82
N ALA A 79 -0.58 -15.52 -14.62
CA ALA A 79 -1.24 -14.69 -13.65
C ALA A 79 -0.68 -13.26 -13.67
N LEU A 80 -1.55 -12.26 -13.60
CA LEU A 80 -1.19 -10.86 -13.48
C LEU A 80 -1.68 -10.33 -12.15
N TRP A 81 -0.77 -9.90 -11.28
CA TRP A 81 -1.09 -9.23 -10.04
C TRP A 81 -1.16 -7.72 -10.27
N VAL A 82 -2.40 -7.22 -10.38
CA VAL A 82 -2.70 -5.84 -10.75
C VAL A 82 -2.52 -4.95 -9.53
N GLN A 83 -1.56 -4.04 -9.60
CA GLN A 83 -1.25 -3.09 -8.53
C GLN A 83 -1.75 -1.68 -8.85
N ASP A 84 -2.07 -1.41 -10.12
CA ASP A 84 -2.48 -0.11 -10.59
C ASP A 84 -3.56 -0.26 -11.67
N LEU A 85 -4.63 0.52 -11.57
CA LEU A 85 -5.74 0.49 -12.52
C LEU A 85 -5.50 1.48 -13.66
N TRP A 86 -5.20 0.96 -14.84
CA TRP A 86 -5.12 1.72 -16.07
C TRP A 86 -6.40 1.50 -16.89
N PRO A 87 -6.94 2.54 -17.53
CA PRO A 87 -6.45 3.93 -17.72
C PRO A 87 -6.79 4.89 -16.55
N GLU A 88 -7.55 4.48 -15.54
CA GLU A 88 -8.13 5.33 -14.49
C GLU A 88 -7.04 6.12 -13.73
N SER A 89 -5.95 5.47 -13.33
CA SER A 89 -4.85 6.12 -12.64
C SER A 89 -4.10 7.14 -13.49
N LEU A 90 -4.02 6.93 -14.81
CA LEU A 90 -3.42 7.90 -15.73
C LEU A 90 -4.28 9.16 -15.87
N GLN A 91 -5.59 9.01 -15.80
CA GLN A 91 -6.54 10.11 -15.80
C GLN A 91 -6.48 10.90 -14.50
N ALA A 92 -6.55 10.20 -13.36
CA ALA A 92 -6.54 10.80 -12.02
C ALA A 92 -5.24 11.59 -11.75
N THR A 93 -4.09 11.04 -12.13
CA THR A 93 -2.80 11.75 -12.01
C THR A 93 -2.61 12.88 -13.02
N GLY A 94 -3.53 13.05 -13.97
CA GLY A 94 -3.43 14.07 -15.04
C GLY A 94 -2.32 13.78 -16.05
N PHE A 95 -1.71 12.59 -16.02
CA PHE A 95 -0.64 12.18 -16.95
C PHE A 95 -1.15 12.08 -18.38
N VAL A 96 -2.39 11.61 -18.56
CA VAL A 96 -3.09 11.58 -19.86
C VAL A 96 -4.45 12.26 -19.69
N ARG A 97 -4.64 13.39 -20.39
CA ARG A 97 -5.91 14.17 -20.36
C ARG A 97 -6.76 13.98 -21.61
N ASN A 98 -6.17 13.45 -22.70
CA ASN A 98 -6.85 13.28 -23.97
C ASN A 98 -7.71 12.02 -23.93
N GLN A 99 -9.02 12.16 -24.12
CA GLN A 99 -9.99 11.06 -24.06
C GLN A 99 -9.72 9.97 -25.10
N LYS A 100 -9.26 10.33 -26.31
CA LYS A 100 -8.90 9.33 -27.35
C LYS A 100 -7.68 8.52 -26.94
N ALA A 101 -6.70 9.16 -26.28
CA ALA A 101 -5.52 8.48 -25.76
C ALA A 101 -5.91 7.53 -24.60
N LEU A 102 -6.78 7.97 -23.68
CA LEU A 102 -7.31 7.11 -22.61
C LEU A 102 -8.07 5.90 -23.16
N SER A 103 -8.90 6.08 -24.19
CA SER A 103 -9.59 4.98 -24.87
C SER A 103 -8.62 4.00 -25.53
N ALA A 104 -7.53 4.49 -26.15
CA ALA A 104 -6.49 3.64 -26.72
C ALA A 104 -5.74 2.83 -25.64
N VAL A 105 -5.46 3.45 -24.50
CA VAL A 105 -4.90 2.77 -23.32
C VAL A 105 -5.87 1.71 -22.79
N GLY A 106 -7.15 2.02 -22.65
CA GLY A 106 -8.18 1.06 -22.22
C GLY A 106 -8.27 -0.15 -23.16
N TYR A 107 -8.19 0.06 -24.47
CA TYR A 107 -8.12 -1.03 -25.45
C TYR A 107 -6.86 -1.91 -25.29
N MET A 108 -5.71 -1.28 -25.03
CA MET A 108 -4.46 -2.00 -24.74
C MET A 108 -4.59 -2.82 -23.45
N VAL A 109 -5.17 -2.25 -22.39
CA VAL A 109 -5.44 -2.94 -21.11
C VAL A 109 -6.34 -4.16 -21.32
N TYR A 110 -7.44 -3.98 -22.06
CA TYR A 110 -8.32 -5.10 -22.42
C TYR A 110 -7.54 -6.26 -23.06
N TRP A 111 -6.65 -5.97 -24.03
CA TRP A 111 -5.85 -7.00 -24.68
C TRP A 111 -4.82 -7.66 -23.75
N ILE A 112 -4.23 -6.90 -22.85
CA ILE A 112 -3.33 -7.43 -21.82
C ILE A 112 -4.10 -8.39 -20.90
N TYR A 113 -5.24 -7.99 -20.37
CA TYR A 113 -6.07 -8.83 -19.48
C TYR A 113 -6.60 -10.07 -20.20
N LYS A 114 -6.98 -9.93 -21.47
CA LYS A 114 -7.38 -11.08 -22.33
C LYS A 114 -6.25 -12.09 -22.49
N GLY A 115 -5.01 -11.65 -22.56
CA GLY A 115 -3.81 -12.49 -22.65
C GLY A 115 -3.48 -13.25 -21.35
N CYS A 116 -3.99 -12.82 -20.20
CA CYS A 116 -3.79 -13.45 -18.91
C CYS A 116 -4.87 -14.52 -18.62
N ASP A 117 -4.48 -15.58 -17.90
CA ASP A 117 -5.41 -16.63 -17.43
C ASP A 117 -6.05 -16.27 -16.11
N LEU A 118 -5.33 -15.52 -15.26
CA LEU A 118 -5.76 -15.09 -13.95
C LEU A 118 -5.36 -13.62 -13.73
N LEU A 119 -6.26 -12.85 -13.13
CA LEU A 119 -6.02 -11.49 -12.64
C LEU A 119 -6.14 -11.50 -11.12
N LEU A 120 -5.11 -11.03 -10.44
CA LEU A 120 -5.04 -10.94 -8.99
C LEU A 120 -5.24 -9.48 -8.60
N ALA A 121 -6.35 -9.19 -7.93
CA ALA A 121 -6.73 -7.85 -7.48
C ALA A 121 -6.13 -7.56 -6.09
N GLN A 122 -5.37 -6.48 -5.94
CA GLN A 122 -4.75 -6.13 -4.66
C GLN A 122 -5.74 -5.66 -3.58
N SER A 123 -6.95 -5.25 -3.98
CA SER A 123 -8.05 -4.89 -3.08
C SER A 123 -9.37 -5.45 -3.59
N LYS A 124 -10.36 -5.58 -2.73
CA LYS A 124 -11.71 -5.99 -3.13
C LYS A 124 -12.34 -4.94 -4.06
N ALA A 125 -12.05 -3.67 -3.85
CA ALA A 125 -12.52 -2.56 -4.67
C ALA A 125 -11.98 -2.59 -6.12
N PHE A 126 -10.84 -3.25 -6.39
CA PHE A 126 -10.32 -3.44 -7.74
C PHE A 126 -11.16 -4.42 -8.57
N ILE A 127 -11.97 -5.29 -7.94
CA ILE A 127 -12.68 -6.36 -8.65
C ILE A 127 -13.70 -5.78 -9.64
N ALA A 128 -14.44 -4.74 -9.27
CA ALA A 128 -15.43 -4.13 -10.15
C ALA A 128 -14.79 -3.47 -11.39
N PRO A 129 -13.80 -2.57 -11.27
CA PRO A 129 -13.10 -2.01 -12.43
C PRO A 129 -12.43 -3.07 -13.33
N LEU A 130 -11.84 -4.12 -12.74
CA LEU A 130 -11.25 -5.21 -13.52
C LEU A 130 -12.29 -5.99 -14.32
N ASN A 131 -13.51 -6.11 -13.80
CA ASN A 131 -14.61 -6.82 -14.49
C ASN A 131 -15.11 -6.08 -15.73
N ASP A 132 -14.85 -4.78 -15.85
CA ASP A 132 -15.17 -4.01 -17.06
C ASP A 132 -14.29 -4.41 -18.26
N TYR A 133 -13.10 -4.95 -17.98
CA TYR A 133 -12.12 -5.36 -19.00
C TYR A 133 -11.91 -6.86 -19.10
N ALA A 134 -12.35 -7.66 -18.12
CA ALA A 134 -12.12 -9.10 -18.08
C ALA A 134 -13.31 -9.86 -17.48
N ASN A 135 -13.43 -11.15 -17.80
CA ASN A 135 -14.47 -12.00 -17.20
C ASN A 135 -14.21 -12.17 -15.69
N ARG A 136 -15.26 -12.01 -14.87
CA ARG A 136 -15.22 -12.14 -13.40
C ARG A 136 -14.60 -13.46 -12.92
N SER A 137 -14.78 -14.55 -13.68
CA SER A 137 -14.23 -15.87 -13.34
C SER A 137 -12.70 -15.92 -13.32
N LYS A 138 -12.04 -14.99 -14.02
CA LYS A 138 -10.58 -14.84 -14.03
C LYS A 138 -10.04 -13.93 -12.92
N ILE A 139 -10.88 -13.32 -12.12
CA ILE A 139 -10.47 -12.34 -11.10
C ILE A 139 -10.50 -13.00 -9.74
N ARG A 140 -9.37 -12.92 -9.00
CA ARG A 140 -9.23 -13.36 -7.60
C ARG A 140 -8.71 -12.21 -6.76
N TYR A 141 -9.15 -12.15 -5.52
CA TYR A 141 -8.57 -11.24 -4.52
C TYR A 141 -7.23 -11.80 -4.04
N GLN A 142 -6.19 -10.99 -4.12
CA GLN A 142 -4.85 -11.27 -3.61
C GLN A 142 -4.28 -9.97 -3.07
N PRO A 143 -4.40 -9.68 -1.78
CA PRO A 143 -3.88 -8.44 -1.20
C PRO A 143 -2.36 -8.42 -1.22
N ASN A 144 -1.79 -7.22 -1.13
CA ASN A 144 -0.37 -7.08 -0.83
C ASN A 144 -0.12 -7.58 0.59
N SER A 145 1.01 -8.23 0.80
CA SER A 145 1.43 -8.71 2.11
C SER A 145 2.32 -7.71 2.84
N PHE A 146 2.42 -7.89 4.15
CA PHE A 146 3.32 -7.14 5.01
C PHE A 146 4.03 -8.11 5.98
N PRO A 147 5.35 -7.97 6.22
CA PRO A 147 6.05 -8.87 7.14
C PRO A 147 5.60 -8.63 8.59
N ASP A 148 5.48 -9.72 9.36
CA ASP A 148 5.28 -9.60 10.80
C ASP A 148 6.61 -9.22 11.48
N GLN A 149 6.70 -7.99 11.96
CA GLN A 149 7.91 -7.44 12.60
C GLN A 149 7.97 -7.74 14.11
N SER A 150 7.08 -8.55 14.64
CA SER A 150 7.02 -8.84 16.08
C SER A 150 8.26 -9.56 16.62
N THR A 151 9.04 -10.20 15.74
CA THR A 151 10.25 -10.97 16.07
C THR A 151 11.56 -10.21 15.81
N ASP A 152 11.50 -9.02 15.22
CA ASP A 152 12.70 -8.25 14.90
C ASP A 152 13.35 -7.69 16.18
N ALA A 153 14.68 -7.51 16.13
CA ALA A 153 15.41 -6.85 17.19
C ALA A 153 14.93 -5.40 17.36
N LEU A 154 14.36 -5.11 18.52
CA LEU A 154 13.79 -3.80 18.82
C LEU A 154 14.89 -2.78 19.05
N VAL A 155 14.81 -1.64 18.40
CA VAL A 155 15.59 -0.44 18.67
C VAL A 155 14.69 0.58 19.35
N ASP A 156 15.04 1.00 20.55
CA ASP A 156 14.23 1.98 21.27
C ASP A 156 14.28 3.36 20.59
N ALA A 157 13.14 4.04 20.63
CA ALA A 157 13.06 5.43 20.23
C ALA A 157 13.81 6.33 21.26
N PRO A 158 14.20 7.57 20.86
CA PRO A 158 14.85 8.49 21.80
C PRO A 158 14.04 8.76 23.06
N ALA A 159 14.71 8.84 24.21
CA ALA A 159 14.09 9.00 25.53
C ALA A 159 13.07 10.15 25.61
N PRO A 160 13.25 11.35 24.97
CA PRO A 160 12.24 12.40 25.01
C PRO A 160 10.93 11.99 24.31
N LEU A 161 11.01 11.24 23.22
CA LEU A 161 9.83 10.72 22.50
C LEU A 161 9.13 9.65 23.34
N LEU A 162 9.88 8.72 23.95
CA LEU A 162 9.32 7.70 24.84
C LEU A 162 8.59 8.32 26.01
N ALA A 163 9.16 9.32 26.66
CA ALA A 163 8.53 10.05 27.75
C ALA A 163 7.20 10.69 27.34
N THR A 164 7.11 11.24 26.12
CA THR A 164 5.85 11.77 25.58
C THR A 164 4.83 10.67 25.35
N LEU A 165 5.23 9.56 24.73
CA LEU A 165 4.35 8.43 24.43
C LEU A 165 3.80 7.74 25.69
N GLU A 166 4.55 7.76 26.79
CA GLU A 166 4.17 7.13 28.05
C GLU A 166 3.33 8.06 28.95
N SER A 167 3.51 9.38 28.84
CA SER A 167 2.83 10.37 29.69
C SER A 167 1.47 10.84 29.17
N LYS A 168 1.17 10.61 27.87
CA LYS A 168 -0.04 11.09 27.21
C LYS A 168 -0.71 9.99 26.37
N PHE A 169 -1.98 10.19 26.05
CA PHE A 169 -2.64 9.42 25.00
C PHE A 169 -2.14 9.89 23.64
N CYS A 170 -1.19 9.16 23.07
CA CYS A 170 -0.55 9.54 21.80
C CYS A 170 -1.22 8.85 20.61
N VAL A 171 -1.65 9.65 19.62
CA VAL A 171 -2.08 9.21 18.31
C VAL A 171 -0.88 9.34 17.37
N VAL A 172 -0.38 8.21 16.86
CA VAL A 172 0.85 8.18 16.07
C VAL A 172 0.54 7.94 14.59
N PHE A 173 0.99 8.85 13.75
CA PHE A 173 1.13 8.66 12.31
C PHE A 173 2.60 8.39 11.99
N ALA A 174 2.90 7.37 11.18
CA ALA A 174 4.26 7.06 10.76
C ALA A 174 4.35 6.87 9.25
N GLY A 175 5.28 7.60 8.61
CA GLY A 175 5.54 7.46 7.18
C GLY A 175 5.95 8.73 6.47
N ASN A 176 5.70 8.78 5.15
CA ASN A 176 5.97 9.97 4.34
C ASN A 176 5.03 11.12 4.73
N LEU A 177 5.57 12.29 5.06
CA LEU A 177 4.81 13.51 5.33
C LEU A 177 4.61 14.29 4.00
N GLY A 178 3.87 13.67 3.08
CA GLY A 178 3.63 14.18 1.73
C GLY A 178 2.24 14.75 1.49
N GLN A 179 2.01 15.29 0.30
CA GLN A 179 0.76 15.95 -0.10
C GLN A 179 -0.48 15.07 0.08
N VAL A 180 -0.39 13.81 -0.34
CA VAL A 180 -1.53 12.88 -0.38
C VAL A 180 -1.97 12.35 1.00
N GLN A 181 -1.33 12.79 2.09
CA GLN A 181 -1.60 12.24 3.43
C GLN A 181 -2.64 13.06 4.22
N ALA A 182 -3.34 14.01 3.61
CA ALA A 182 -4.35 14.87 4.26
C ALA A 182 -3.86 15.45 5.60
N LEU A 183 -2.59 15.92 5.65
CA LEU A 183 -1.99 16.40 6.89
C LEU A 183 -2.61 17.72 7.38
N ASP A 184 -3.29 18.44 6.49
CA ASP A 184 -4.09 19.63 6.86
C ASP A 184 -5.22 19.24 7.80
N CYS A 185 -5.95 18.17 7.49
CA CYS A 185 -7.00 17.59 8.33
C CYS A 185 -6.44 17.18 9.72
N VAL A 186 -5.24 16.61 9.76
CA VAL A 186 -4.59 16.20 11.02
C VAL A 186 -4.20 17.40 11.88
N VAL A 187 -3.70 18.48 11.25
CA VAL A 187 -3.37 19.76 11.93
C VAL A 187 -4.64 20.41 12.49
N ASP A 188 -5.71 20.46 11.70
CA ASP A 188 -7.00 21.00 12.14
C ASP A 188 -7.59 20.18 13.30
N ALA A 189 -7.48 18.84 13.25
CA ALA A 189 -7.87 17.99 14.38
C ALA A 189 -7.01 18.24 15.64
N ALA A 190 -5.70 18.48 15.47
CA ALA A 190 -4.82 18.85 16.57
C ALA A 190 -5.25 20.20 17.20
N GLU A 191 -5.68 21.17 16.40
CA GLU A 191 -6.19 22.45 16.87
C GLU A 191 -7.49 22.28 17.67
N LEU A 192 -8.43 21.46 17.20
CA LEU A 192 -9.65 21.14 17.92
C LEU A 192 -9.38 20.45 19.27
N LEU A 193 -8.26 19.77 19.38
CA LEU A 193 -7.87 19.03 20.59
C LEU A 193 -6.85 19.76 21.47
N LYS A 194 -6.49 21.02 21.17
CA LYS A 194 -5.39 21.72 21.86
C LYS A 194 -5.59 21.91 23.37
N ASP A 195 -6.83 21.96 23.83
CA ASP A 195 -7.16 22.11 25.26
C ASP A 195 -7.08 20.77 26.03
N HIS A 196 -7.01 19.63 25.30
CA HIS A 196 -6.81 18.29 25.89
C HIS A 196 -5.32 18.01 26.08
N ARG A 197 -4.76 18.52 27.23
CA ARG A 197 -3.31 18.45 27.53
C ARG A 197 -2.76 17.03 27.66
N ASP A 198 -3.62 16.06 27.87
CA ASP A 198 -3.33 14.63 27.98
C ASP A 198 -3.42 13.87 26.66
N ILE A 199 -3.64 14.57 25.50
CA ILE A 199 -3.59 14.03 24.14
C ILE A 199 -2.40 14.64 23.41
N SER A 200 -1.73 13.83 22.59
CA SER A 200 -0.71 14.29 21.65
C SER A 200 -0.84 13.57 20.30
N ILE A 201 -0.73 14.32 19.21
CA ILE A 201 -0.61 13.78 17.86
C ILE A 201 0.86 13.79 17.47
N VAL A 202 1.41 12.62 17.14
CA VAL A 202 2.85 12.43 16.88
C VAL A 202 3.03 12.03 15.42
N LEU A 203 3.62 12.92 14.59
CA LEU A 203 3.86 12.68 13.17
C LEU A 203 5.31 12.25 12.96
N VAL A 204 5.53 10.94 12.89
CA VAL A 204 6.83 10.33 12.68
C VAL A 204 7.11 10.21 11.18
N GLY A 205 8.19 10.84 10.70
CA GLY A 205 8.58 10.75 9.30
C GLY A 205 9.22 12.00 8.76
N SER A 206 9.28 12.08 7.45
CA SER A 206 9.75 13.26 6.69
C SER A 206 9.04 13.29 5.33
N GLY A 207 9.00 14.44 4.70
CA GLY A 207 8.37 14.59 3.38
C GLY A 207 8.23 16.06 2.97
N SER A 208 7.57 16.29 1.84
CA SER A 208 7.40 17.62 1.26
C SER A 208 6.62 18.61 2.13
N LYS A 209 5.80 18.12 3.08
CA LYS A 209 5.04 18.96 4.02
C LYS A 209 5.75 19.15 5.38
N SER A 210 6.98 18.66 5.59
CA SER A 210 7.65 18.74 6.90
C SER A 210 7.85 20.19 7.39
N GLU A 211 8.29 21.09 6.52
CA GLU A 211 8.49 22.52 6.85
C GLU A 211 7.15 23.22 7.13
N TRP A 212 6.15 22.94 6.30
CA TRP A 212 4.80 23.46 6.48
C TRP A 212 4.20 23.00 7.83
N LEU A 213 4.36 21.74 8.23
CA LEU A 213 3.90 21.22 9.54
C LEU A 213 4.56 21.95 10.70
N ALA A 214 5.88 22.19 10.63
CA ALA A 214 6.61 22.93 11.66
C ALA A 214 6.11 24.38 11.76
N GLN A 215 5.82 25.02 10.63
CA GLN A 215 5.23 26.35 10.57
C GLN A 215 3.83 26.37 11.19
N GLN A 216 2.93 25.44 10.83
CA GLN A 216 1.59 25.34 11.38
C GLN A 216 1.59 25.09 12.90
N LYS A 217 2.50 24.24 13.39
CA LYS A 217 2.68 24.03 14.83
C LYS A 217 2.98 25.33 15.57
N LEU A 218 3.86 26.18 15.03
CA LEU A 218 4.23 27.46 15.63
C LEU A 218 3.11 28.49 15.52
N GLU A 219 2.56 28.69 14.33
CA GLU A 219 1.56 29.73 14.05
C GLU A 219 0.27 29.51 14.84
N ARG A 220 -0.18 28.25 14.99
CA ARG A 220 -1.40 27.90 15.70
C ARG A 220 -1.17 27.58 17.19
N GLY A 221 0.09 27.56 17.65
CA GLY A 221 0.45 27.24 19.05
C GLY A 221 0.08 25.82 19.46
N LEU A 222 0.29 24.82 18.57
CA LEU A 222 -0.12 23.42 18.77
C LEU A 222 0.90 22.68 19.65
N GLY A 223 0.79 22.85 20.98
CA GLY A 223 1.60 22.12 21.96
C GLY A 223 1.31 20.63 22.06
N ASN A 224 0.23 20.17 21.43
CA ASN A 224 -0.19 18.77 21.35
C ASN A 224 0.17 18.11 19.99
N LEU A 225 0.91 18.78 19.11
CA LEU A 225 1.44 18.23 17.85
C LEU A 225 2.95 18.02 17.97
N GLU A 226 3.43 16.79 17.81
CA GLU A 226 4.85 16.46 17.90
C GLU A 226 5.41 16.01 16.55
N LEU A 227 6.60 16.54 16.21
CA LEU A 227 7.30 16.31 14.94
C LEU A 227 8.71 15.76 15.22
N PRO A 228 8.85 14.51 15.70
CA PRO A 228 10.13 13.97 16.14
C PRO A 228 11.09 13.65 14.98
N GLY A 229 10.64 13.75 13.73
CA GLY A 229 11.43 13.40 12.56
C GLY A 229 11.31 11.92 12.15
N ARG A 230 12.28 11.46 11.35
CA ARG A 230 12.30 10.11 10.78
C ARG A 230 13.15 9.16 11.63
N PHE A 231 12.66 7.93 11.81
CA PHE A 231 13.39 6.83 12.42
C PHE A 231 13.52 5.63 11.48
N SER A 232 14.35 4.66 11.87
CA SER A 232 14.50 3.40 11.14
C SER A 232 13.25 2.51 11.29
N MET A 233 13.05 1.57 10.38
CA MET A 233 11.96 0.58 10.50
C MET A 233 12.05 -0.23 11.79
N GLN A 234 13.26 -0.51 12.28
CA GLN A 234 13.51 -1.26 13.52
C GLN A 234 13.08 -0.50 14.79
N THR A 235 12.93 0.83 14.70
CA THR A 235 12.44 1.67 15.80
C THR A 235 10.90 1.72 15.86
N MET A 236 10.22 1.42 14.75
CA MET A 236 8.76 1.55 14.68
C MET A 236 8.01 0.71 15.73
N PRO A 237 8.37 -0.55 15.98
CA PRO A 237 7.69 -1.33 17.02
C PRO A 237 7.77 -0.69 18.42
N SER A 238 8.91 -0.08 18.78
CA SER A 238 9.07 0.63 20.06
C SER A 238 8.10 1.82 20.19
N ILE A 239 7.86 2.55 19.09
CA ILE A 239 6.93 3.69 19.02
C ILE A 239 5.48 3.17 19.03
N PHE A 240 5.16 2.20 18.18
CA PHE A 240 3.79 1.70 18.03
C PHE A 240 3.28 1.02 19.31
N ASN A 241 4.14 0.26 20.00
CA ASN A 241 3.77 -0.41 21.25
C ASN A 241 3.36 0.56 22.36
N ARG A 242 3.83 1.81 22.33
CA ARG A 242 3.50 2.85 23.30
C ARG A 242 2.40 3.81 22.84
N ALA A 243 1.98 3.70 21.57
CA ALA A 243 0.89 4.51 21.05
C ALA A 243 -0.47 4.13 21.68
N GLY A 244 -1.30 5.12 21.92
CA GLY A 244 -2.70 4.95 22.30
C GLY A 244 -3.56 4.50 21.10
N ALA A 245 -3.26 5.04 19.90
CA ALA A 245 -3.83 4.65 18.62
C ALA A 245 -2.86 4.99 17.48
N LEU A 246 -3.03 4.33 16.32
CA LEU A 246 -2.25 4.58 15.12
C LEU A 246 -3.14 5.24 14.05
N LEU A 247 -2.66 6.31 13.43
CA LEU A 247 -3.42 7.11 12.47
C LEU A 247 -2.96 6.85 11.04
N VAL A 248 -3.91 6.55 10.17
CA VAL A 248 -3.74 6.62 8.71
C VAL A 248 -4.69 7.66 8.15
N SER A 249 -4.18 8.56 7.33
CA SER A 249 -4.96 9.61 6.66
C SER A 249 -4.55 9.71 5.20
N LEU A 250 -5.53 10.01 4.34
CA LEU A 250 -5.34 10.27 2.91
C LEU A 250 -6.30 11.38 2.46
N GLU A 251 -5.89 12.08 1.40
CA GLU A 251 -6.76 13.03 0.70
C GLU A 251 -8.00 12.35 0.13
N ASP A 252 -9.06 13.13 -0.03
CA ASP A 252 -10.30 12.69 -0.67
C ASP A 252 -10.11 12.63 -2.19
N ASP A 253 -9.67 11.47 -2.67
CA ASP A 253 -9.47 11.20 -4.09
C ASP A 253 -9.96 9.78 -4.41
N PRO A 254 -10.79 9.62 -5.45
CA PRO A 254 -11.37 8.32 -5.84
C PRO A 254 -10.35 7.20 -6.06
N ILE A 255 -9.11 7.54 -6.45
CA ILE A 255 -8.06 6.53 -6.66
C ILE A 255 -7.58 5.92 -5.33
N PHE A 256 -7.59 6.70 -4.24
CA PHE A 256 -7.21 6.22 -2.92
C PHE A 256 -8.29 5.37 -2.28
N GLU A 257 -9.55 5.59 -2.65
CA GLU A 257 -10.67 4.77 -2.18
C GLU A 257 -10.56 3.29 -2.59
N LEU A 258 -9.91 3.03 -3.72
CA LEU A 258 -9.77 1.69 -4.27
C LEU A 258 -8.60 0.89 -3.67
N THR A 259 -7.70 1.54 -2.93
CA THR A 259 -6.45 0.93 -2.46
C THR A 259 -6.42 0.72 -0.94
N ILE A 260 -5.65 -0.27 -0.50
CA ILE A 260 -5.34 -0.46 0.92
C ILE A 260 -3.95 0.10 1.17
N PRO A 261 -3.83 1.24 1.90
CA PRO A 261 -2.51 1.78 2.25
C PRO A 261 -1.70 0.79 3.09
N SER A 262 -0.41 0.62 2.79
CA SER A 262 0.47 -0.29 3.53
C SER A 262 0.59 0.04 5.03
N LYS A 263 0.30 1.28 5.42
CA LYS A 263 0.22 1.69 6.83
C LYS A 263 -0.86 0.91 7.60
N ILE A 264 -2.01 0.63 6.95
CA ILE A 264 -3.07 -0.17 7.60
C ILE A 264 -2.54 -1.55 7.97
N GLN A 265 -1.85 -2.21 7.04
CA GLN A 265 -1.27 -3.53 7.28
C GLN A 265 -0.25 -3.48 8.43
N ALA A 266 0.65 -2.48 8.42
CA ALA A 266 1.63 -2.28 9.49
C ALA A 266 0.98 -2.01 10.85
N TYR A 267 -0.12 -1.25 10.88
CA TYR A 267 -0.81 -0.88 12.12
C TYR A 267 -1.65 -2.03 12.68
N LEU A 268 -2.29 -2.80 11.81
CA LEU A 268 -2.94 -4.05 12.21
C LEU A 268 -1.91 -5.05 12.75
N ALA A 269 -0.74 -5.18 12.10
CA ALA A 269 0.37 -6.00 12.58
C ALA A 269 0.86 -5.58 13.97
N ALA A 270 0.87 -4.27 14.26
CA ALA A 270 1.27 -3.74 15.57
C ALA A 270 0.25 -4.03 16.69
N GLY A 271 -0.96 -4.45 16.36
CA GLY A 271 -1.99 -4.80 17.36
C GLY A 271 -2.46 -3.62 18.21
N LYS A 272 -2.58 -2.44 17.62
CA LYS A 272 -3.08 -1.22 18.27
C LYS A 272 -4.36 -0.74 17.60
N PRO A 273 -5.21 0.02 18.32
CA PRO A 273 -6.36 0.66 17.69
C PRO A 273 -5.94 1.54 16.52
N VAL A 274 -6.69 1.46 15.41
CA VAL A 274 -6.42 2.23 14.20
C VAL A 274 -7.47 3.31 14.01
N LEU A 275 -7.02 4.53 13.77
CA LEU A 275 -7.84 5.66 13.32
C LEU A 275 -7.63 5.80 11.82
N ALA A 276 -8.67 5.54 11.04
CA ALA A 276 -8.67 5.64 9.58
C ALA A 276 -9.39 6.92 9.15
N SER A 277 -8.65 8.00 8.85
CA SER A 277 -9.17 9.24 8.28
C SER A 277 -9.01 9.21 6.77
N LEU A 278 -9.82 8.39 6.11
CA LEU A 278 -9.80 8.13 4.68
C LEU A 278 -11.08 7.40 4.24
N ASN A 279 -11.38 7.45 2.95
CA ASN A 279 -12.52 6.79 2.35
C ASN A 279 -12.16 5.40 1.77
N GLY A 280 -13.17 4.63 1.36
CA GLY A 280 -13.04 3.43 0.55
C GLY A 280 -12.49 2.20 1.26
N GLU A 281 -11.73 1.39 0.51
CA GLU A 281 -11.29 0.05 0.92
C GLU A 281 -10.43 0.06 2.19
N GLY A 282 -9.59 1.09 2.35
CA GLY A 282 -8.75 1.21 3.55
C GLY A 282 -9.57 1.39 4.84
N ALA A 283 -10.60 2.24 4.82
CA ALA A 283 -11.53 2.40 5.93
C ALA A 283 -12.30 1.11 6.20
N GLN A 284 -12.77 0.47 5.13
CA GLN A 284 -13.53 -0.78 5.22
C GLN A 284 -12.73 -1.89 5.89
N VAL A 285 -11.45 -2.05 5.56
CA VAL A 285 -10.54 -3.02 6.20
C VAL A 285 -10.43 -2.80 7.70
N VAL A 286 -10.29 -1.55 8.17
CA VAL A 286 -10.21 -1.24 9.61
C VAL A 286 -11.51 -1.58 10.33
N LEU A 287 -12.66 -1.32 9.69
CA LEU A 287 -13.98 -1.63 10.24
C LEU A 287 -14.28 -3.15 10.23
N GLU A 288 -13.99 -3.85 9.13
CA GLU A 288 -14.13 -5.32 9.04
C GLU A 288 -13.26 -6.04 10.07
N ALA A 289 -12.02 -5.57 10.26
CA ALA A 289 -11.10 -6.09 11.27
C ALA A 289 -11.55 -5.75 12.71
N LYS A 290 -12.56 -4.89 12.89
CA LYS A 290 -12.95 -4.31 14.19
C LYS A 290 -11.76 -3.73 14.95
N ALA A 291 -10.77 -3.23 14.22
CA ALA A 291 -9.49 -2.79 14.73
C ALA A 291 -9.47 -1.31 15.12
N GLY A 292 -10.56 -0.57 14.88
CA GLY A 292 -10.57 0.86 15.15
C GLY A 292 -11.81 1.58 14.64
N LEU A 293 -11.66 2.88 14.42
CA LEU A 293 -12.71 3.77 13.93
C LEU A 293 -12.29 4.43 12.62
N ALA A 294 -13.29 4.71 11.77
CA ALA A 294 -13.08 5.45 10.53
C ALA A 294 -13.81 6.81 10.58
N SER A 295 -13.22 7.81 9.93
CA SER A 295 -13.82 9.10 9.61
C SER A 295 -13.64 9.40 8.13
N PRO A 296 -14.54 10.21 7.51
CA PRO A 296 -14.36 10.61 6.13
C PRO A 296 -13.01 11.31 5.91
N ALA A 297 -12.45 11.17 4.70
CA ALA A 297 -11.25 11.89 4.30
C ALA A 297 -11.47 13.42 4.46
N GLY A 298 -10.51 14.13 5.04
CA GLY A 298 -10.58 15.58 5.22
C GLY A 298 -11.52 16.08 6.35
N ASP A 299 -12.25 15.20 7.05
CA ASP A 299 -13.14 15.58 8.16
C ASP A 299 -12.37 15.61 9.49
N SER A 300 -11.77 16.76 9.80
CA SER A 300 -11.01 17.00 11.02
C SER A 300 -11.85 16.91 12.30
N ALA A 301 -13.13 17.30 12.24
CA ALA A 301 -14.04 17.23 13.38
C ALA A 301 -14.39 15.78 13.72
N ALA A 302 -14.70 14.96 12.72
CA ALA A 302 -14.93 13.52 12.90
C ALA A 302 -13.66 12.81 13.40
N LEU A 303 -12.47 13.17 12.88
CA LEU A 303 -11.21 12.62 13.35
C LEU A 303 -10.97 12.97 14.82
N ALA A 304 -11.13 14.23 15.23
CA ALA A 304 -11.00 14.66 16.62
C ALA A 304 -11.98 13.94 17.55
N ALA A 305 -13.25 13.79 17.13
CA ALA A 305 -14.26 13.05 17.87
C ALA A 305 -13.89 11.56 18.04
N ASN A 306 -13.36 10.92 17.01
CA ASN A 306 -12.90 9.53 17.06
C ASN A 306 -11.67 9.37 17.99
N ILE A 307 -10.74 10.33 18.02
CA ILE A 307 -9.62 10.36 18.97
C ILE A 307 -10.14 10.38 20.40
N LEU A 308 -11.07 11.29 20.71
CA LEU A 308 -11.68 11.38 22.05
C LEU A 308 -12.43 10.09 22.42
N LYS A 309 -13.14 9.50 21.46
CA LYS A 309 -13.89 8.25 21.66
C LYS A 309 -12.96 7.10 22.02
N ILE A 310 -11.88 6.87 21.26
CA ILE A 310 -10.91 5.79 21.56
C ILE A 310 -10.23 6.07 22.91
N LYS A 311 -9.86 7.31 23.19
CA LYS A 311 -9.25 7.68 24.49
C LYS A 311 -10.17 7.37 25.67
N ALA A 312 -11.47 7.62 25.52
CA ALA A 312 -12.47 7.38 26.58
C ALA A 312 -12.79 5.89 26.82
N MET A 313 -12.42 4.99 25.88
CA MET A 313 -12.62 3.55 26.03
C MET A 313 -11.74 2.98 27.15
N ALA A 314 -12.21 1.91 27.78
CA ALA A 314 -11.40 1.15 28.74
C ALA A 314 -10.13 0.60 28.06
N ILE A 315 -9.09 0.37 28.85
CA ILE A 315 -7.81 -0.17 28.35
C ILE A 315 -8.05 -1.53 27.68
N GLU A 316 -8.92 -2.35 28.25
CA GLU A 316 -9.29 -3.68 27.78
C GLU A 316 -9.99 -3.63 26.43
N GLU A 317 -10.88 -2.65 26.20
CA GLU A 317 -11.58 -2.47 24.93
C GLU A 317 -10.60 -2.07 23.81
N ARG A 318 -9.68 -1.15 24.12
CA ARG A 318 -8.61 -0.77 23.18
C ARG A 318 -7.67 -1.93 22.87
N ALA A 319 -7.32 -2.72 23.89
CA ALA A 319 -6.50 -3.91 23.71
C ALA A 319 -7.21 -4.98 22.86
N GLU A 320 -8.55 -5.11 23.02
CA GLU A 320 -9.34 -6.02 22.18
C GLU A 320 -9.36 -5.57 20.72
N MET A 321 -9.56 -4.27 20.42
CA MET A 321 -9.43 -3.75 19.07
C MET A 321 -8.08 -4.10 18.45
N GLY A 322 -7.00 -3.95 19.22
CA GLY A 322 -5.64 -4.30 18.77
C GLY A 322 -5.51 -5.80 18.47
N ARG A 323 -6.03 -6.68 19.33
CA ARG A 323 -6.00 -8.14 19.11
C ARG A 323 -6.79 -8.55 17.87
N GLN A 324 -7.98 -7.99 17.66
CA GLN A 324 -8.79 -8.24 16.47
C GLN A 324 -8.08 -7.79 15.20
N GLY A 325 -7.45 -6.59 15.22
CA GLY A 325 -6.62 -6.11 14.13
C GLY A 325 -5.45 -7.04 13.80
N LYS A 326 -4.72 -7.51 14.84
CA LYS A 326 -3.61 -8.46 14.67
C LYS A 326 -4.08 -9.80 14.11
N SER A 327 -5.21 -10.32 14.57
CA SER A 327 -5.80 -11.56 14.05
C SER A 327 -6.16 -11.42 12.57
N TYR A 328 -6.80 -10.32 12.19
CA TYR A 328 -7.13 -10.02 10.79
C TYR A 328 -5.87 -9.88 9.92
N PHE A 329 -4.81 -9.23 10.44
CA PHE A 329 -3.53 -9.14 9.76
C PHE A 329 -2.92 -10.52 9.47
N LEU A 330 -2.87 -11.40 10.47
CA LEU A 330 -2.30 -12.75 10.33
C LEU A 330 -3.07 -13.60 9.31
N GLU A 331 -4.38 -13.42 9.23
CA GLU A 331 -5.23 -14.16 8.29
C GLU A 331 -5.11 -13.62 6.85
N TYR A 332 -5.10 -12.28 6.68
CA TYR A 332 -5.28 -11.69 5.35
C TYR A 332 -4.04 -10.97 4.78
N PHE A 333 -3.05 -10.62 5.59
CA PHE A 333 -1.94 -9.77 5.14
C PHE A 333 -0.55 -10.27 5.50
N GLU A 334 -0.42 -11.26 6.39
CA GLU A 334 0.88 -11.77 6.80
C GLU A 334 1.60 -12.44 5.60
N THR A 335 2.92 -12.15 5.45
CA THR A 335 3.68 -12.49 4.24
C THR A 335 3.76 -14.00 3.98
N GLU A 336 4.02 -14.83 4.98
CA GLU A 336 4.13 -16.29 4.78
C GLU A 336 2.78 -16.91 4.40
N SER A 337 1.70 -16.45 5.06
CA SER A 337 0.34 -16.88 4.77
C SER A 337 -0.06 -16.51 3.35
N GLN A 338 0.19 -15.26 2.93
CA GLN A 338 -0.13 -14.79 1.59
C GLN A 338 0.74 -15.44 0.51
N ALA A 339 2.02 -15.68 0.78
CA ALA A 339 2.91 -16.38 -0.14
C ALA A 339 2.45 -17.83 -0.36
N ARG A 340 2.02 -18.54 0.70
CA ARG A 340 1.47 -19.89 0.62
C ARG A 340 0.20 -19.91 -0.23
N HIS A 341 -0.75 -19.02 0.04
CA HIS A 341 -1.99 -18.90 -0.72
C HIS A 341 -1.74 -18.60 -2.21
N LEU A 342 -0.80 -17.70 -2.50
CA LEU A 342 -0.40 -17.38 -3.86
C LEU A 342 0.24 -18.60 -4.56
N ALA A 343 1.13 -19.33 -3.87
CA ALA A 343 1.77 -20.54 -4.40
C ALA A 343 0.75 -21.63 -4.71
N GLU A 344 -0.24 -21.86 -3.84
CA GLU A 344 -1.34 -22.79 -4.07
C GLU A 344 -2.18 -22.38 -5.29
N THR A 345 -2.50 -21.09 -5.41
CA THR A 345 -3.23 -20.53 -6.54
C THR A 345 -2.49 -20.75 -7.86
N LEU A 346 -1.19 -20.47 -7.91
CA LEU A 346 -0.36 -20.67 -9.10
C LEU A 346 -0.20 -22.16 -9.44
N SER A 347 -0.03 -23.03 -8.44
CA SER A 347 0.08 -24.48 -8.64
C SER A 347 -1.21 -25.08 -9.20
N ALA A 348 -2.38 -24.58 -8.77
CA ALA A 348 -3.67 -25.02 -9.32
C ALA A 348 -3.83 -24.64 -10.79
N MET A 349 -3.30 -23.49 -11.22
CA MET A 349 -3.29 -23.08 -12.64
C MET A 349 -2.44 -24.03 -13.50
N GLY A 350 -1.26 -24.44 -13.00
CA GLY A 350 -0.35 -25.34 -13.71
C GLY A 350 -0.94 -26.74 -13.96
N LYS A 351 -1.70 -27.27 -13.00
CA LYS A 351 -2.35 -28.58 -13.11
C LYS A 351 -3.53 -28.63 -14.10
N GLY A 352 -4.18 -27.48 -14.34
CA GLY A 352 -5.31 -27.38 -15.28
C GLY A 352 -4.90 -27.33 -16.76
N THR A 353 -3.60 -27.29 -17.06
CA THR A 353 -3.04 -27.17 -18.41
C THR A 353 -2.41 -28.47 -18.92
N GLN A 354 -2.39 -29.53 -18.14
CA GLN A 354 -2.01 -30.90 -18.52
C GLN A 354 -3.26 -31.71 -18.90
#